data_70107202b1334cdf3a558ac9b9e8eb72
#
_entry.id   70107202b1334cdf3a558ac9b9e8eb72
#
_cell.length_a   1.000
_cell.length_b   1.000
_cell.length_c   1.000
_cell.angle_alpha   90.00
_cell.angle_beta   90.00
_cell.angle_gamma   90.00
#
_symmetry.space_group_name_H-M   'P 1'
#
loop_
_entity.id
_entity.type
_entity.pdbx_description
1 polymer ?
#
loop_
_entity_poly.entity_id
_entity_poly.type
_entity_poly.pdbx_seq_one_letter_code
_entity_poly.pdbx_strand_id
1 'polypeptide(L)'
;MFTQLDDTGYKAAIEACEAGVALFYKKLCPHCKNMEKVLDKFSGLGTGVSLFSLDIEENPAAAQEFSAERAPTILVVKNGKVTGQKAGLMNPKEMLAFYKSC
;
A
#
# COMPACT_ATOMS: atom_id res chain seq x y z
N MET A 1 8.25 -5.94 6.42
CA MET A 1 9.24 -4.90 6.03
C MET A 1 8.80 -4.22 4.75
N PHE A 2 8.84 -2.89 4.71
CA PHE A 2 8.37 -2.11 3.57
C PHE A 2 9.53 -1.70 2.66
N THR A 3 9.33 -1.82 1.35
CA THR A 3 10.21 -1.23 0.37
C THR A 3 9.66 0.14 0.00
N GLN A 4 10.43 1.19 0.24
CA GLN A 4 9.99 2.54 -0.08
C GLN A 4 10.14 2.81 -1.57
N LEU A 5 9.06 3.25 -2.19
CA LEU A 5 9.03 3.61 -3.61
C LEU A 5 9.05 5.13 -3.77
N ASP A 6 9.29 5.59 -4.98
CA ASP A 6 9.29 7.01 -5.33
C ASP A 6 8.66 7.24 -6.70
N ASP A 7 8.52 8.53 -7.09
CA ASP A 7 7.90 8.90 -8.36
C ASP A 7 8.65 8.37 -9.59
N THR A 8 9.93 8.02 -9.45
CA THR A 8 10.72 7.50 -10.57
C THR A 8 10.64 5.99 -10.71
N GLY A 9 10.37 5.27 -9.62
CA GLY A 9 10.46 3.80 -9.62
C GLY A 9 9.16 3.06 -9.34
N TYR A 10 8.08 3.74 -8.95
CA TYR A 10 6.89 3.04 -8.49
C TYR A 10 6.20 2.20 -9.60
N LYS A 11 6.20 2.70 -10.83
CA LYS A 11 5.56 1.99 -11.95
C LYS A 11 6.25 0.66 -12.22
N ALA A 12 7.57 0.67 -12.31
CA ALA A 12 8.34 -0.54 -12.56
C ALA A 12 8.19 -1.54 -11.41
N ALA A 13 8.19 -1.05 -10.17
CA ALA A 13 8.04 -1.92 -9.01
C ALA A 13 6.66 -2.60 -8.98
N ILE A 14 5.60 -1.86 -9.31
CA ILE A 14 4.25 -2.41 -9.36
C ILE A 14 4.13 -3.42 -10.51
N GLU A 15 4.62 -3.09 -11.68
CA GLU A 15 4.55 -3.98 -12.85
C GLU A 15 5.31 -5.29 -12.65
N ALA A 16 6.39 -5.26 -11.87
CA ALA A 16 7.18 -6.45 -11.56
C ALA A 16 6.63 -7.25 -10.37
N CYS A 17 5.59 -6.78 -9.71
CA CYS A 17 5.08 -7.39 -8.49
C CYS A 17 3.96 -8.38 -8.80
N GLU A 18 4.12 -9.64 -8.37
CA GLU A 18 3.07 -10.66 -8.52
C GLU A 18 1.96 -10.50 -7.48
N ALA A 19 2.33 -10.16 -6.25
CA ALA A 19 1.38 -9.93 -5.16
C ALA A 19 1.98 -8.94 -4.19
N GLY A 20 1.30 -7.83 -3.98
CA GLY A 20 1.82 -6.79 -3.10
C GLY A 20 0.74 -5.85 -2.59
N VAL A 21 1.11 -5.09 -1.58
CA VAL A 21 0.27 -4.05 -0.99
C VAL A 21 1.12 -2.80 -0.86
N ALA A 22 0.61 -1.67 -1.32
CA ALA A 22 1.29 -0.39 -1.22
C ALA A 22 0.55 0.53 -0.25
N LEU A 23 1.28 1.14 0.65
CA LEU A 23 0.75 2.11 1.60
C LEU A 23 1.19 3.52 1.19
N PHE A 24 0.21 4.37 0.90
CA PHE A 24 0.44 5.81 0.73
C PHE A 24 0.26 6.49 2.06
N TYR A 25 1.28 7.21 2.52
CA TYR A 25 1.31 7.77 3.86
C TYR A 25 1.83 9.21 3.87
N LYS A 26 1.63 9.87 5.00
CA LYS A 26 2.24 11.17 5.31
C LYS A 26 3.05 11.03 6.59
N LYS A 27 4.11 11.83 6.73
CA LYS A 27 5.01 11.72 7.89
C LYS A 27 4.31 11.99 9.22
N LEU A 28 3.44 12.99 9.28
CA LEU A 28 2.71 13.34 10.50
C LEU A 28 1.30 12.77 10.46
N CYS A 29 1.22 11.44 10.43
CA CYS A 29 -0.06 10.74 10.30
C CYS A 29 -0.12 9.57 11.29
N PRO A 30 -0.83 9.70 12.42
CA PRO A 30 -0.93 8.61 13.38
C PRO A 30 -1.59 7.36 12.80
N HIS A 31 -2.63 7.53 11.99
CA HIS A 31 -3.30 6.40 11.36
C HIS A 31 -2.41 5.65 10.38
N CYS A 32 -1.48 6.35 9.72
CA CYS A 32 -0.51 5.73 8.83
C CYS A 32 0.43 4.81 9.60
N LYS A 33 0.89 5.23 10.77
CA LYS A 33 1.73 4.40 11.63
C LYS A 33 1.00 3.15 12.10
N ASN A 34 -0.27 3.31 12.47
CA ASN A 34 -1.10 2.17 12.86
C ASN A 34 -1.31 1.21 11.68
N MET A 35 -1.52 1.76 10.49
CA MET A 35 -1.70 0.93 9.30
C MET A 35 -0.43 0.17 8.91
N GLU A 36 0.75 0.74 9.15
CA GLU A 36 2.02 0.02 8.97
C GLU A 36 2.05 -1.25 9.83
N LYS A 37 1.64 -1.14 11.09
CA LYS A 37 1.57 -2.28 12.00
C LYS A 37 0.56 -3.32 11.54
N VAL A 38 -0.58 -2.86 11.05
CA VAL A 38 -1.61 -3.75 10.49
C VAL A 38 -1.07 -4.52 9.30
N LEU A 39 -0.37 -3.84 8.40
CA LEU A 39 0.19 -4.49 7.21
C LEU A 39 1.31 -5.46 7.57
N ASP A 40 2.12 -5.15 8.57
CA ASP A 40 3.13 -6.09 9.05
C ASP A 40 2.50 -7.38 9.56
N LYS A 41 1.43 -7.27 10.35
CA LYS A 41 0.69 -8.45 10.81
C LYS A 41 0.04 -9.20 9.66
N PHE A 42 -0.56 -8.47 8.74
CA PHE A 42 -1.19 -9.04 7.55
C PHE A 42 -0.17 -9.84 6.73
N SER A 43 1.02 -9.31 6.50
CA SER A 43 2.06 -10.02 5.75
C SER A 43 2.52 -11.30 6.45
N GLY A 44 2.45 -11.32 7.80
CA GLY A 44 2.80 -12.48 8.60
C GLY A 44 1.73 -13.57 8.61
N LEU A 45 0.56 -13.35 8.01
CA LEU A 45 -0.51 -14.35 7.95
C LEU A 45 -0.35 -15.33 6.77
N GLY A 46 0.86 -15.44 6.23
CA GLY A 46 1.13 -16.38 5.15
C GLY A 46 0.68 -15.92 3.78
N THR A 47 0.47 -14.63 3.60
CA THR A 47 0.01 -14.07 2.33
C THR A 47 1.09 -14.03 1.25
N GLY A 48 2.36 -14.00 1.65
CA GLY A 48 3.48 -13.94 0.71
C GLY A 48 3.56 -12.63 -0.07
N VAL A 49 2.92 -11.57 0.41
CA VAL A 49 2.89 -10.29 -0.31
C VAL A 49 4.14 -9.46 -0.06
N SER A 50 4.51 -8.67 -1.07
CA SER A 50 5.50 -7.62 -0.92
C SER A 50 4.81 -6.37 -0.35
N LEU A 51 5.48 -5.68 0.56
CA LEU A 51 4.94 -4.45 1.13
C LEU A 51 5.73 -3.26 0.59
N PHE A 52 5.01 -2.27 0.08
CA PHE A 52 5.58 -1.03 -0.44
C PHE A 52 5.04 0.16 0.34
N SER A 53 5.83 1.24 0.38
CA SER A 53 5.38 2.50 0.96
C SER A 53 5.73 3.67 0.04
N LEU A 54 4.87 4.67 0.01
CA LEU A 54 5.04 5.90 -0.76
C LEU A 54 4.63 7.09 0.09
N ASP A 55 5.55 8.03 0.26
CA ASP A 55 5.25 9.29 0.94
C ASP A 55 4.52 10.21 -0.03
N ILE A 56 3.27 10.54 0.27
CA ILE A 56 2.41 11.35 -0.59
C ILE A 56 3.02 12.72 -0.87
N GLU A 57 3.65 13.31 0.14
CA GLU A 57 4.19 14.66 0.04
C GLU A 57 5.47 14.72 -0.80
N GLU A 58 6.28 13.67 -0.77
CA GLU A 58 7.50 13.59 -1.55
C GLU A 58 7.28 13.00 -2.95
N ASN A 59 6.16 12.30 -3.16
CA ASN A 59 5.85 11.61 -4.42
C ASN A 59 4.48 11.99 -4.95
N PRO A 60 4.26 13.28 -5.29
CA PRO A 60 2.95 13.75 -5.71
C PRO A 60 2.46 13.14 -7.03
N ALA A 61 3.37 12.74 -7.92
CA ALA A 61 2.95 12.15 -9.20
C ALA A 61 2.29 10.80 -8.98
N ALA A 62 2.88 9.94 -8.14
CA ALA A 62 2.28 8.64 -7.80
C ALA A 62 0.95 8.82 -7.08
N ALA A 63 0.87 9.74 -6.13
CA ALA A 63 -0.36 10.02 -5.40
C ALA A 63 -1.48 10.48 -6.32
N GLN A 64 -1.18 11.34 -7.28
CA GLN A 64 -2.17 11.81 -8.26
C GLN A 64 -2.64 10.70 -9.19
N GLU A 65 -1.73 9.88 -9.66
CA GLU A 65 -2.08 8.79 -10.59
C GLU A 65 -3.13 7.87 -10.00
N PHE A 66 -3.03 7.56 -8.70
CA PHE A 66 -3.95 6.64 -8.04
C PHE A 66 -5.03 7.35 -7.23
N SER A 67 -5.12 8.67 -7.32
CA SER A 67 -6.03 9.47 -6.49
C SER A 67 -5.85 9.16 -5.00
N ALA A 68 -4.60 8.93 -4.60
CA ALA A 68 -4.22 8.50 -3.26
C ALA A 68 -3.69 9.66 -2.41
N GLU A 69 -4.37 10.80 -2.46
CA GLU A 69 -3.95 11.99 -1.72
C GLU A 69 -4.39 11.97 -0.26
N ARG A 70 -5.26 11.05 0.11
CA ARG A 70 -5.64 10.80 1.51
C ARG A 70 -4.69 9.80 2.14
N ALA A 71 -4.29 10.06 3.36
CA ALA A 71 -3.43 9.15 4.12
C ALA A 71 -4.21 8.54 5.28
N PRO A 72 -4.13 7.23 5.52
CA PRO A 72 -3.49 6.22 4.66
C PRO A 72 -4.39 5.79 3.50
N THR A 73 -3.76 5.47 2.37
CA THR A 73 -4.46 4.82 1.25
C THR A 73 -3.72 3.54 0.91
N ILE A 74 -4.48 2.47 0.71
CA ILE A 74 -3.95 1.13 0.47
C ILE A 74 -4.25 0.72 -0.96
N LEU A 75 -3.22 0.28 -1.70
CA LEU A 75 -3.38 -0.33 -3.01
C LEU A 75 -3.06 -1.82 -2.90
N VAL A 76 -3.86 -2.66 -3.54
CA VAL A 76 -3.55 -4.07 -3.70
C VAL A 76 -3.06 -4.30 -5.13
N VAL A 77 -1.92 -4.98 -5.25
CA VAL A 77 -1.30 -5.28 -6.54
C VAL A 77 -1.30 -6.79 -6.74
N LYS A 78 -1.81 -7.24 -7.88
CA LYS A 78 -1.78 -8.64 -8.29
C LYS A 78 -1.41 -8.74 -9.75
N ASN A 79 -0.41 -9.56 -10.05
CA ASN A 79 0.07 -9.79 -11.42
C ASN A 79 0.47 -8.50 -12.14
N GLY A 80 1.14 -7.61 -11.42
CA GLY A 80 1.63 -6.35 -11.98
C GLY A 80 0.60 -5.27 -12.18
N LYS A 81 -0.60 -5.44 -11.64
CA LYS A 81 -1.70 -4.49 -11.79
C LYS A 81 -2.32 -4.14 -10.44
N VAL A 82 -2.79 -2.90 -10.31
CA VAL A 82 -3.55 -2.48 -9.13
C VAL A 82 -4.97 -3.04 -9.27
N THR A 83 -5.34 -3.93 -8.37
CA THR A 83 -6.64 -4.60 -8.40
C THR A 83 -7.61 -4.08 -7.35
N GLY A 84 -7.15 -3.28 -6.41
CA GLY A 84 -8.01 -2.69 -5.41
C GLY A 84 -7.37 -1.49 -4.74
N GLN A 85 -8.20 -0.60 -4.23
CA GLN A 85 -7.77 0.61 -3.54
C GLN A 85 -8.76 0.97 -2.44
N LYS A 86 -8.25 1.32 -1.27
CA LYS A 86 -9.11 1.75 -0.17
C LYS A 86 -8.37 2.75 0.71
N ALA A 87 -9.04 3.84 1.05
CA ALA A 87 -8.53 4.84 1.98
C ALA A 87 -9.02 4.54 3.39
N GLY A 88 -8.20 4.89 4.39
CA GLY A 88 -8.56 4.78 5.79
C GLY A 88 -7.91 3.60 6.49
N LEU A 89 -8.10 3.56 7.81
CA LEU A 89 -7.51 2.55 8.67
C LEU A 89 -8.34 1.25 8.64
N MET A 90 -7.65 0.12 8.55
CA MET A 90 -8.27 -1.20 8.65
C MET A 90 -7.52 -2.01 9.71
N ASN A 91 -8.22 -2.92 10.39
CA ASN A 91 -7.56 -3.89 11.26
C ASN A 91 -7.03 -5.06 10.41
N PRO A 92 -6.18 -5.96 10.96
CA PRO A 92 -5.60 -7.05 10.15
C PRO A 92 -6.64 -7.96 9.50
N LYS A 93 -7.75 -8.22 10.17
CA LYS A 93 -8.82 -9.05 9.64
C LYS A 93 -9.52 -8.38 8.46
N GLU A 94 -9.80 -7.09 8.59
CA GLU A 94 -10.39 -6.29 7.51
C GLU A 94 -9.44 -6.20 6.30
N MET A 95 -8.14 -6.02 6.56
CA MET A 95 -7.13 -5.96 5.50
C MET A 95 -7.06 -7.28 4.73
N LEU A 96 -7.10 -8.42 5.44
CA LEU A 96 -7.08 -9.73 4.79
C LEU A 96 -8.32 -9.93 3.91
N ALA A 97 -9.50 -9.55 4.40
CA ALA A 97 -10.74 -9.65 3.65
C ALA A 97 -10.70 -8.75 2.40
N PHE A 98 -10.21 -7.54 2.53
CA PHE A 98 -10.04 -6.62 1.42
C PHE A 98 -9.08 -7.20 0.36
N TYR A 99 -7.93 -7.69 0.79
CA TYR A 99 -6.95 -8.28 -0.12
C TYR A 99 -7.55 -9.46 -0.90
N LYS A 100 -8.30 -10.33 -0.23
CA LYS A 100 -8.93 -11.48 -0.87
C LYS A 100 -10.04 -11.09 -1.85
N SER A 101 -10.66 -9.94 -1.64
CA SER A 101 -11.73 -9.46 -2.52
C SER A 101 -11.22 -8.77 -3.80
N CYS A 102 -9.94 -8.49 -3.86
CA CYS A 102 -9.34 -7.77 -5.01
C CYS A 102 -8.88 -8.67 -6.16
#